data_97c6de61dcde43c72c20aa16ee989955
#
_entry.id   97c6de61dcde43c72c20aa16ee989955
#
_cell.length_a   1.000
_cell.length_b   1.000
_cell.length_c   1.000
_cell.angle_alpha   90.00
_cell.angle_beta   90.00
_cell.angle_gamma   90.00
#
_symmetry.space_group_name_H-M   'P 1'
#
loop_
_entity.id
_entity.type
_entity.pdbx_description
1 polymer ?
#
loop_
_entity_poly.entity_id
_entity_poly.type
_entity_poly.pdbx_seq_one_letter_code
_entity_poly.pdbx_strand_id
1 'polypeptide(L)'
;GIADESQDSAAHAEFSEEALYAQEDLLRDAGRRVKPERPGVEDLYFVAFAPYAGQDVFMKETQSIGKLMDERFDTSGRSIALISHPTLIDRYPLATLTSLREVLQSVGERINPEEDVVLLHLTSHGSQTHELSVSFPPLDLQPIRPSDLRLALDEARIKWRIIVVSA
;
A
#
# COMPACT_ATOMS: atom_id res chain seq x y z
N GLY A 1 2.63 29.59 13.07
CA GLY A 1 3.83 28.80 13.14
C GLY A 1 3.98 27.90 14.36
N ILE A 2 2.94 27.77 15.24
CA ILE A 2 3.05 26.96 16.48
C ILE A 2 2.34 25.60 16.31
N ALA A 3 1.52 25.41 15.27
CA ALA A 3 0.77 24.19 15.05
C ALA A 3 1.59 23.06 14.36
N ASP A 4 2.73 23.41 13.76
CA ASP A 4 3.52 22.47 12.96
C ASP A 4 4.50 21.65 13.82
N GLU A 5 5.06 22.26 14.87
CA GLU A 5 6.01 21.60 15.76
C GLU A 5 5.36 20.53 16.66
N SER A 6 4.09 20.70 17.02
CA SER A 6 3.39 19.73 17.89
C SER A 6 2.95 18.48 17.14
N GLN A 7 2.62 18.58 15.85
CA GLN A 7 2.27 17.43 15.03
C GLN A 7 3.51 16.61 14.65
N ASP A 8 4.61 17.27 14.37
CA ASP A 8 5.88 16.62 14.08
C ASP A 8 6.43 15.87 15.29
N SER A 9 6.33 16.48 16.48
CA SER A 9 6.71 15.86 17.75
C SER A 9 5.87 14.64 18.10
N ALA A 10 4.57 14.65 17.84
CA ALA A 10 3.68 13.50 18.07
C ALA A 10 3.98 12.36 17.11
N ALA A 11 4.24 12.65 15.82
CA ALA A 11 4.63 11.66 14.82
C ALA A 11 5.94 10.94 15.18
N HIS A 12 6.93 11.70 15.69
CA HIS A 12 8.19 11.12 16.16
C HIS A 12 8.03 10.23 17.39
N ALA A 13 7.12 10.59 18.31
CA ALA A 13 6.89 9.82 19.53
C ALA A 13 6.20 8.46 19.27
N GLU A 14 5.42 8.35 18.20
CA GLU A 14 4.72 7.12 17.85
C GLU A 14 5.58 6.14 17.05
N PHE A 15 6.65 6.61 16.40
CA PHE A 15 7.59 5.76 15.67
C PHE A 15 8.66 5.18 16.60
N SER A 16 8.26 4.24 17.44
CA SER A 16 9.16 3.59 18.40
C SER A 16 10.02 2.51 17.75
N GLU A 17 11.09 2.12 18.44
CA GLU A 17 11.93 0.98 18.06
C GLU A 17 11.07 -0.30 17.93
N GLU A 18 10.14 -0.51 18.86
CA GLU A 18 9.23 -1.65 18.86
C GLU A 18 8.36 -1.67 17.59
N ALA A 19 7.78 -0.53 17.22
CA ALA A 19 6.99 -0.40 16.00
C ALA A 19 7.83 -0.63 14.74
N LEU A 20 9.08 -0.18 14.73
CA LEU A 20 10.00 -0.40 13.63
C LEU A 20 10.27 -1.90 13.40
N TYR A 21 10.59 -2.62 14.45
CA TYR A 21 10.83 -4.06 14.34
C TYR A 21 9.58 -4.87 14.02
N ALA A 22 8.41 -4.41 14.47
CA ALA A 22 7.13 -5.04 14.15
C ALA A 22 6.74 -4.91 12.68
N GLN A 23 7.28 -3.93 11.95
CA GLN A 23 6.95 -3.67 10.55
C GLN A 23 7.28 -4.85 9.64
N GLU A 24 8.38 -5.54 9.87
CA GLU A 24 8.74 -6.71 9.08
C GLU A 24 7.71 -7.83 9.20
N ASP A 25 7.23 -8.09 10.41
CA ASP A 25 6.18 -9.08 10.67
C ASP A 25 4.84 -8.68 10.07
N LEU A 26 4.45 -7.39 10.19
CA LEU A 26 3.24 -6.87 9.59
C LEU A 26 3.24 -7.05 8.06
N LEU A 27 4.36 -6.78 7.43
CA LEU A 27 4.50 -6.91 5.98
C LEU A 27 4.41 -8.39 5.55
N ARG A 28 5.11 -9.26 6.24
CA ARG A 28 5.09 -10.70 5.97
C ARG A 28 3.70 -11.28 6.16
N ASP A 29 3.03 -10.94 7.24
CA ASP A 29 1.68 -11.41 7.56
C ASP A 29 0.65 -10.91 6.56
N ALA A 30 0.77 -9.67 6.11
CA ALA A 30 -0.11 -9.13 5.07
C ALA A 30 -0.05 -9.97 3.79
N GLY A 31 1.15 -10.35 3.35
CA GLY A 31 1.32 -11.21 2.18
C GLY A 31 0.79 -12.62 2.40
N ARG A 32 1.00 -13.19 3.58
CA ARG A 32 0.57 -14.56 3.91
C ARG A 32 -0.95 -14.71 4.02
N ARG A 33 -1.66 -13.68 4.43
CA ARG A 33 -3.13 -13.70 4.61
C ARG A 33 -3.90 -13.68 3.31
N VAL A 34 -3.28 -13.31 2.21
CA VAL A 34 -3.94 -13.26 0.91
C VAL A 34 -4.38 -14.65 0.51
N LYS A 35 -5.67 -14.79 0.25
CA LYS A 35 -6.26 -16.07 -0.18
C LYS A 35 -5.78 -16.43 -1.58
N PRO A 36 -5.62 -17.73 -1.87
CA PRO A 36 -5.31 -18.19 -3.21
C PRO A 36 -6.49 -17.95 -4.18
N GLU A 37 -6.18 -18.03 -5.47
CA GLU A 37 -7.18 -17.95 -6.53
C GLU A 37 -8.25 -19.06 -6.41
N ARG A 38 -9.42 -18.78 -6.95
CA ARG A 38 -10.50 -19.78 -7.07
C ARG A 38 -10.54 -20.29 -8.51
N PRO A 39 -10.28 -21.58 -8.76
CA PRO A 39 -10.28 -22.11 -10.13
C PRO A 39 -11.61 -21.84 -10.85
N GLY A 40 -11.54 -21.34 -12.08
CA GLY A 40 -12.70 -21.01 -12.90
C GLY A 40 -13.42 -19.71 -12.54
N VAL A 41 -12.89 -18.95 -11.58
CA VAL A 41 -13.40 -17.63 -11.19
C VAL A 41 -12.35 -16.58 -11.50
N GLU A 42 -12.74 -15.51 -12.19
CA GLU A 42 -11.89 -14.34 -12.32
C GLU A 42 -11.87 -13.58 -10.98
N ASP A 43 -10.83 -13.81 -10.18
CA ASP A 43 -10.68 -13.13 -8.91
C ASP A 43 -10.09 -11.73 -9.11
N LEU A 44 -10.60 -10.78 -8.33
CA LEU A 44 -10.02 -9.45 -8.20
C LEU A 44 -9.22 -9.38 -6.91
N TYR A 45 -7.94 -9.05 -7.04
CA TYR A 45 -7.06 -8.73 -5.91
C TYR A 45 -6.91 -7.23 -5.82
N PHE A 46 -6.96 -6.70 -4.61
CA PHE A 46 -6.90 -5.27 -4.36
C PHE A 46 -5.69 -4.91 -3.49
N VAL A 47 -4.86 -3.99 -3.98
CA VAL A 47 -3.72 -3.46 -3.24
C VAL A 47 -3.87 -1.95 -3.13
N ALA A 48 -4.02 -1.45 -1.91
CA ALA A 48 -4.10 -0.03 -1.62
C ALA A 48 -2.76 0.47 -1.06
N PHE A 49 -2.36 1.67 -1.49
CA PHE A 49 -1.06 2.23 -1.19
C PHE A 49 -1.17 3.72 -0.89
N ALA A 50 -0.93 4.09 0.39
CA ALA A 50 -0.99 5.47 0.88
C ALA A 50 0.36 5.86 1.51
N PRO A 51 1.32 6.37 0.71
CA PRO A 51 2.70 6.57 1.17
C PRO A 51 2.99 7.94 1.79
N TYR A 52 2.00 8.81 1.94
CA TYR A 52 2.21 10.16 2.47
C TYR A 52 1.59 10.31 3.85
N ALA A 53 2.42 10.29 4.88
CA ALA A 53 1.99 10.29 6.28
C ALA A 53 1.57 11.67 6.82
N GLY A 54 1.91 12.75 6.13
CA GLY A 54 1.72 14.12 6.61
C GLY A 54 0.28 14.63 6.58
N GLN A 55 -0.65 13.89 5.99
CA GLN A 55 -2.06 14.27 5.90
C GLN A 55 -2.97 13.06 6.09
N ASP A 56 -4.03 13.24 6.86
CA ASP A 56 -4.98 12.17 7.19
C ASP A 56 -5.84 11.74 6.00
N VAL A 57 -6.01 12.60 5.01
CA VAL A 57 -6.90 12.35 3.88
C VAL A 57 -6.54 11.09 3.11
N PHE A 58 -5.25 10.79 2.95
CA PHE A 58 -4.80 9.61 2.22
C PHE A 58 -5.09 8.32 2.96
N MET A 59 -4.85 8.30 4.28
CA MET A 59 -5.23 7.21 5.16
C MET A 59 -6.74 6.94 5.11
N LYS A 60 -7.55 7.97 5.25
CA LYS A 60 -9.01 7.88 5.27
C LYS A 60 -9.56 7.39 3.93
N GLU A 61 -9.06 7.92 2.83
CA GLU A 61 -9.43 7.46 1.48
C GLU A 61 -9.11 5.99 1.29
N THR A 62 -7.91 5.57 1.69
CA THR A 62 -7.45 4.20 1.53
C THR A 62 -8.28 3.22 2.36
N GLN A 63 -8.63 3.56 3.59
CA GLN A 63 -9.49 2.74 4.43
C GLN A 63 -10.93 2.66 3.87
N SER A 64 -11.48 3.77 3.38
CA SER A 64 -12.81 3.81 2.76
C SER A 64 -12.89 2.97 1.49
N ILE A 65 -11.92 3.11 0.61
CA ILE A 65 -11.92 2.36 -0.66
C ILE A 65 -11.71 0.87 -0.41
N GLY A 66 -10.87 0.50 0.56
CA GLY A 66 -10.66 -0.89 0.95
C GLY A 66 -11.94 -1.55 1.43
N LYS A 67 -12.70 -0.87 2.27
CA LYS A 67 -14.00 -1.34 2.74
C LYS A 67 -15.00 -1.51 1.60
N LEU A 68 -15.08 -0.52 0.71
CA LEU A 68 -15.94 -0.57 -0.47
C LEU A 68 -15.61 -1.77 -1.36
N MET A 69 -14.33 -1.98 -1.63
CA MET A 69 -13.87 -3.08 -2.48
C MET A 69 -14.22 -4.44 -1.88
N ASP A 70 -14.00 -4.62 -0.59
CA ASP A 70 -14.32 -5.86 0.11
C ASP A 70 -15.82 -6.15 0.15
N GLU A 71 -16.66 -5.13 0.33
CA GLU A 71 -18.10 -5.28 0.42
C GLU A 71 -18.80 -5.43 -0.94
N ARG A 72 -18.29 -4.78 -1.99
CA ARG A 72 -18.98 -4.70 -3.28
C ARG A 72 -18.29 -5.37 -4.44
N PHE A 73 -16.99 -5.62 -4.35
CA PHE A 73 -16.19 -6.16 -5.45
C PHE A 73 -15.53 -7.49 -5.12
N ASP A 74 -15.98 -8.14 -4.06
CA ASP A 74 -15.56 -9.50 -3.68
C ASP A 74 -14.05 -9.63 -3.47
N THR A 75 -13.43 -8.61 -2.85
CA THR A 75 -12.00 -8.63 -2.54
C THR A 75 -11.68 -9.01 -1.10
N SER A 76 -12.69 -9.38 -0.30
CA SER A 76 -12.46 -9.79 1.09
C SER A 76 -11.53 -11.00 1.16
N GLY A 77 -10.44 -10.88 1.92
CA GLY A 77 -9.38 -11.88 1.99
C GLY A 77 -8.38 -11.82 0.82
N ARG A 78 -8.60 -10.96 -0.17
CA ARG A 78 -7.72 -10.72 -1.33
C ARG A 78 -7.33 -9.26 -1.45
N SER A 79 -7.36 -8.54 -0.33
CA SER A 79 -6.97 -7.13 -0.21
C SER A 79 -5.76 -6.98 0.68
N ILE A 80 -4.85 -6.08 0.28
CA ILE A 80 -3.73 -5.63 1.12
C ILE A 80 -3.74 -4.11 1.13
N ALA A 81 -3.56 -3.51 2.31
CA ALA A 81 -3.37 -2.07 2.45
C ALA A 81 -2.00 -1.77 3.06
N LEU A 82 -1.25 -0.90 2.39
CA LEU A 82 0.00 -0.32 2.87
C LEU A 82 -0.27 1.15 3.17
N ILE A 83 -0.16 1.54 4.44
CA ILE A 83 -0.52 2.88 4.87
C ILE A 83 0.58 3.45 5.76
N SER A 84 1.17 4.56 5.34
CA SER A 84 2.10 5.33 6.15
C SER A 84 1.34 6.42 6.92
N HIS A 85 1.11 6.18 8.20
CA HIS A 85 0.49 7.15 9.10
C HIS A 85 0.93 6.88 10.55
N PRO A 86 1.25 7.93 11.33
CA PRO A 86 1.75 7.75 12.69
C PRO A 86 0.84 6.95 13.61
N THR A 87 -0.48 7.07 13.43
CA THR A 87 -1.47 6.37 14.27
C THR A 87 -1.72 4.93 13.86
N LEU A 88 -1.22 4.49 12.70
CA LEU A 88 -1.48 3.17 12.13
C LEU A 88 -0.23 2.31 11.96
N ILE A 89 0.91 2.78 12.40
CA ILE A 89 2.20 2.09 12.24
C ILE A 89 2.28 0.73 12.94
N ASP A 90 1.44 0.52 13.94
CA ASP A 90 1.31 -0.76 14.65
C ASP A 90 0.34 -1.75 13.99
N ARG A 91 -0.40 -1.33 12.97
CA ARG A 91 -1.45 -2.13 12.33
C ARG A 91 -1.25 -2.37 10.84
N TYR A 92 -0.60 -1.45 10.15
CA TYR A 92 -0.37 -1.53 8.70
C TYR A 92 1.11 -1.47 8.37
N PRO A 93 1.58 -2.25 7.40
CA PRO A 93 2.91 -2.05 6.87
C PRO A 93 3.05 -0.65 6.29
N LEU A 94 4.23 -0.05 6.43
CA LEU A 94 4.56 1.21 5.78
C LEU A 94 4.45 1.09 4.27
N ALA A 95 4.01 2.15 3.63
CA ALA A 95 3.88 2.23 2.19
C ALA A 95 5.17 2.79 1.57
N THR A 96 6.04 1.90 1.12
CA THR A 96 7.29 2.19 0.43
C THR A 96 7.37 1.38 -0.85
N LEU A 97 8.29 1.72 -1.75
CA LEU A 97 8.51 0.89 -2.94
C LEU A 97 8.89 -0.54 -2.56
N THR A 98 9.72 -0.71 -1.55
CA THR A 98 10.13 -2.03 -1.06
C THR A 98 8.93 -2.84 -0.56
N SER A 99 8.09 -2.27 0.29
CA SER A 99 6.91 -2.98 0.79
C SER A 99 5.91 -3.29 -0.32
N LEU A 100 5.73 -2.37 -1.27
CA LEU A 100 4.88 -2.59 -2.43
C LEU A 100 5.38 -3.76 -3.29
N ARG A 101 6.68 -3.81 -3.57
CA ARG A 101 7.26 -4.93 -4.32
C ARG A 101 7.06 -6.26 -3.63
N GLU A 102 7.22 -6.32 -2.32
CA GLU A 102 7.02 -7.55 -1.54
C GLU A 102 5.56 -8.03 -1.57
N VAL A 103 4.59 -7.14 -1.35
CA VAL A 103 3.18 -7.54 -1.38
C VAL A 103 2.72 -7.92 -2.78
N LEU A 104 3.22 -7.25 -3.81
CA LEU A 104 2.92 -7.63 -5.19
C LEU A 104 3.47 -9.02 -5.53
N GLN A 105 4.66 -9.36 -5.04
CA GLN A 105 5.21 -10.70 -5.16
C GLN A 105 4.30 -11.74 -4.48
N SER A 106 3.83 -11.46 -3.27
CA SER A 106 2.91 -12.34 -2.56
C SER A 106 1.60 -12.54 -3.31
N VAL A 107 1.03 -11.47 -3.86
CA VAL A 107 -0.17 -11.54 -4.71
C VAL A 107 0.11 -12.34 -5.97
N GLY A 108 1.24 -12.08 -6.63
CA GLY A 108 1.64 -12.80 -7.84
C GLY A 108 1.78 -14.31 -7.66
N GLU A 109 2.15 -14.75 -6.46
CA GLU A 109 2.21 -16.18 -6.11
C GLU A 109 0.84 -16.81 -5.86
N ARG A 110 -0.19 -16.01 -5.59
CA ARG A 110 -1.54 -16.46 -5.28
C ARG A 110 -2.48 -16.49 -6.49
N ILE A 111 -2.29 -15.56 -7.43
CA ILE A 111 -3.17 -15.37 -8.58
C ILE A 111 -2.98 -16.45 -9.63
N ASN A 112 -4.03 -16.65 -10.44
CA ASN A 112 -3.88 -17.22 -11.76
C ASN A 112 -3.55 -16.08 -12.74
N PRO A 113 -2.33 -16.02 -13.28
CA PRO A 113 -1.90 -14.88 -14.11
C PRO A 113 -2.68 -14.72 -15.42
N GLU A 114 -3.32 -15.78 -15.89
CA GLU A 114 -4.12 -15.77 -17.11
C GLU A 114 -5.57 -15.32 -16.88
N GLU A 115 -6.04 -15.35 -15.66
CA GLU A 115 -7.46 -15.18 -15.34
C GLU A 115 -7.71 -14.02 -14.38
N ASP A 116 -6.87 -13.84 -13.37
CA ASP A 116 -7.11 -12.91 -12.27
C ASP A 116 -6.60 -11.51 -12.56
N VAL A 117 -7.25 -10.51 -11.94
CA VAL A 117 -6.94 -9.09 -12.11
C VAL A 117 -6.46 -8.52 -10.78
N VAL A 118 -5.44 -7.70 -10.84
CA VAL A 118 -4.97 -6.90 -9.69
C VAL A 118 -5.30 -5.43 -9.91
N LEU A 119 -6.05 -4.84 -8.97
CA LEU A 119 -6.29 -3.40 -8.93
C LEU A 119 -5.36 -2.78 -7.89
N LEU A 120 -4.49 -1.88 -8.34
CA LEU A 120 -3.58 -1.13 -7.49
C LEU A 120 -4.09 0.31 -7.37
N HIS A 121 -4.45 0.70 -6.16
CA HIS A 121 -4.94 2.04 -5.84
C HIS A 121 -3.86 2.81 -5.07
N LEU A 122 -3.38 3.90 -5.65
CA LEU A 122 -2.32 4.75 -5.11
C LEU A 122 -2.90 6.12 -4.78
N THR A 123 -2.73 6.57 -3.53
CA THR A 123 -3.17 7.90 -3.12
C THR A 123 -2.07 8.64 -2.39
N SER A 124 -1.63 9.75 -2.97
CA SER A 124 -0.57 10.62 -2.46
C SER A 124 -0.54 11.91 -3.25
N HIS A 125 0.35 12.83 -2.86
CA HIS A 125 0.68 13.97 -3.69
C HIS A 125 1.45 13.54 -4.93
N GLY A 126 1.07 14.08 -6.08
CA GLY A 126 1.80 13.93 -7.33
C GLY A 126 2.69 15.14 -7.61
N SER A 127 3.69 14.95 -8.48
CA SER A 127 4.53 16.01 -9.01
C SER A 127 4.28 16.24 -10.49
N GLN A 128 4.84 17.33 -11.04
CA GLN A 128 4.81 17.63 -12.47
C GLN A 128 5.55 16.58 -13.32
N THR A 129 6.48 15.85 -12.69
CA THR A 129 7.23 14.76 -13.34
C THR A 129 6.57 13.40 -13.17
N HIS A 130 5.31 13.37 -12.76
CA HIS A 130 4.51 12.14 -12.53
C HIS A 130 5.07 11.20 -11.47
N GLU A 131 5.75 11.77 -10.47
CA GLU A 131 6.21 11.02 -9.31
C GLU A 131 5.21 11.13 -8.16
N LEU A 132 5.00 10.03 -7.43
CA LEU A 132 4.21 10.02 -6.20
C LEU A 132 5.11 10.26 -5.01
N SER A 133 4.72 11.21 -4.14
CA SER A 133 5.43 11.50 -2.92
C SER A 133 5.33 10.36 -1.93
N VAL A 134 6.48 9.93 -1.40
CA VAL A 134 6.59 8.95 -0.32
C VAL A 134 7.25 9.65 0.86
N SER A 135 6.52 9.83 1.94
CA SER A 135 7.00 10.61 3.08
C SER A 135 6.50 10.07 4.41
N PHE A 136 7.43 9.73 5.27
CA PHE A 136 7.19 9.39 6.66
C PHE A 136 8.39 9.83 7.50
N PRO A 137 8.45 11.10 7.93
CA PRO A 137 9.56 11.59 8.74
C PRO A 137 9.75 10.78 10.05
N PRO A 138 10.96 10.48 10.46
CA PRO A 138 12.25 10.97 9.95
C PRO A 138 12.89 10.10 8.85
N LEU A 139 12.17 9.15 8.28
CA LEU A 139 12.72 8.27 7.25
C LEU A 139 12.99 9.03 5.96
N ASP A 140 14.10 8.71 5.30
CA ASP A 140 14.43 9.19 3.97
C ASP A 140 13.95 8.19 2.93
N LEU A 141 12.83 8.51 2.28
CA LEU A 141 12.16 7.62 1.34
C LEU A 141 12.12 8.22 -0.06
N GLN A 142 12.30 7.37 -1.05
CA GLN A 142 12.31 7.79 -2.44
C GLN A 142 10.88 7.93 -3.00
N PRO A 143 10.62 8.94 -3.84
CA PRO A 143 9.36 9.01 -4.56
C PRO A 143 9.19 7.83 -5.51
N ILE A 144 7.95 7.50 -5.86
CA ILE A 144 7.64 6.41 -6.77
C ILE A 144 7.35 6.95 -8.16
N ARG A 145 8.06 6.41 -9.15
CA ARG A 145 7.91 6.74 -10.57
C ARG A 145 7.01 5.71 -11.28
N PRO A 146 6.38 6.06 -12.39
CA PRO A 146 5.61 5.10 -13.18
C PRO A 146 6.40 3.86 -13.58
N SER A 147 7.68 4.02 -13.90
CA SER A 147 8.58 2.90 -14.24
C SER A 147 8.81 1.95 -13.07
N ASP A 148 8.83 2.44 -11.84
CA ASP A 148 8.96 1.61 -10.65
C ASP A 148 7.74 0.69 -10.47
N LEU A 149 6.54 1.22 -10.72
CA LEU A 149 5.29 0.46 -10.64
C LEU A 149 5.24 -0.63 -11.71
N ARG A 150 5.58 -0.26 -12.95
CA ARG A 150 5.61 -1.21 -14.06
C ARG A 150 6.55 -2.37 -13.78
N LEU A 151 7.76 -2.05 -13.33
CA LEU A 151 8.76 -3.06 -13.00
C LEU A 151 8.31 -3.99 -11.88
N ALA A 152 7.73 -3.43 -10.81
CA ALA A 152 7.22 -4.20 -9.68
C ALA A 152 6.11 -5.17 -10.09
N LEU A 153 5.18 -4.73 -10.93
CA LEU A 153 4.10 -5.55 -11.46
C LEU A 153 4.61 -6.63 -12.42
N ASP A 154 5.56 -6.29 -13.28
CA ASP A 154 6.17 -7.23 -14.22
C ASP A 154 6.99 -8.31 -13.48
N GLU A 155 7.76 -7.93 -12.49
CA GLU A 155 8.51 -8.89 -11.65
C GLU A 155 7.60 -9.86 -10.92
N ALA A 156 6.43 -9.40 -10.48
CA ALA A 156 5.41 -10.22 -9.82
C ALA A 156 4.58 -11.07 -10.81
N ARG A 157 4.80 -10.92 -12.12
CA ARG A 157 4.06 -11.61 -13.18
C ARG A 157 2.56 -11.33 -13.16
N ILE A 158 2.20 -10.12 -12.76
CA ILE A 158 0.83 -9.62 -12.76
C ILE A 158 0.53 -9.06 -14.14
N LYS A 159 -0.17 -9.83 -14.94
CA LYS A 159 -0.47 -9.52 -16.34
C LYS A 159 -1.67 -8.59 -16.48
N TRP A 160 -2.78 -8.94 -15.83
CA TRP A 160 -4.01 -8.16 -15.86
C TRP A 160 -4.05 -7.23 -14.66
N ARG A 161 -3.93 -5.94 -14.94
CA ARG A 161 -3.77 -4.94 -13.90
C ARG A 161 -4.48 -3.63 -14.22
N ILE A 162 -5.10 -3.06 -13.20
CA ILE A 162 -5.72 -1.74 -13.24
C ILE A 162 -4.97 -0.88 -12.21
N ILE A 163 -4.49 0.27 -12.63
CA ILE A 163 -3.79 1.21 -11.77
C ILE A 163 -4.62 2.48 -11.66
N VAL A 164 -5.04 2.80 -10.45
CA VAL A 164 -5.78 4.03 -10.12
C VAL A 164 -4.89 4.92 -9.29
N VAL A 165 -4.68 6.14 -9.75
CA VAL A 165 -3.88 7.14 -9.04
C VAL A 165 -4.80 8.29 -8.63
N SER A 166 -4.89 8.52 -7.32
CA SER A 166 -5.56 9.67 -6.73
C SER A 166 -4.50 10.61 -6.15
N ALA A 167 -4.32 11.74 -6.81
CA ALA A 167 -3.25 12.69 -6.46
C ALA A 167 -3.78 14.12 -6.29
#